data_37b478cfb01ca43b45d8ca749569369a
#
_entry.id   37b478cfb01ca43b45d8ca749569369a
#
_cell.length_a   1.000
_cell.length_b   1.000
_cell.length_c   1.000
_cell.angle_alpha   90.00
_cell.angle_beta   90.00
_cell.angle_gamma   90.00
#
_symmetry.space_group_name_H-M   'P 1'
#
loop_
_entity.id
_entity.type
_entity.pdbx_description
1 polymer ?
#
loop_
_entity_poly.entity_id
_entity_poly.type
_entity_poly.pdbx_seq_one_letter_code
_entity_poly.pdbx_strand_id
1 'polypeptide(L)'
;MNRNFLLAVSLFMFLTLTSCNAQGNKKLCCGHKPDPAVIELHNQAVNAYTNHSNSPDSVKKAMTLLDCAIEKDPDYQLAYAHKAEYLKNQGDITQALETLNTYLKRNPTEPYTLLGAGIFYEKMGNKKEAMDYYKRAEENFKRLYEEEHESPHEINRYFAIILMEEPKKAKALYEAERDRLASNEQQRLLNDALVMSILETPREQFIK
;
A
#
# COMPACT_ATOMS: atom_id res chain seq x y z
N MET A 1 -22.23 5.01 -9.96
CA MET A 1 -21.04 4.40 -9.29
C MET A 1 -20.07 5.53 -9.03
N ASN A 2 -19.83 5.87 -7.78
CA ASN A 2 -19.21 7.15 -7.39
C ASN A 2 -17.71 7.15 -7.73
N ARG A 3 -17.30 7.93 -8.73
CA ARG A 3 -15.90 8.14 -9.16
C ARG A 3 -14.98 8.61 -8.01
N ASN A 4 -15.58 9.24 -6.99
CA ASN A 4 -14.89 9.68 -5.77
C ASN A 4 -14.53 8.54 -4.81
N PHE A 5 -15.21 7.39 -4.90
CA PHE A 5 -14.96 6.24 -4.04
C PHE A 5 -13.77 5.38 -4.54
N LEU A 6 -13.63 5.22 -5.86
CA LEU A 6 -12.46 4.56 -6.46
C LEU A 6 -11.16 5.36 -6.22
N LEU A 7 -11.26 6.70 -6.19
CA LEU A 7 -10.19 7.59 -5.75
C LEU A 7 -9.87 7.40 -4.27
N ALA A 8 -10.86 7.12 -3.41
CA ALA A 8 -10.65 6.90 -1.98
C ALA A 8 -9.91 5.58 -1.69
N VAL A 9 -10.20 4.50 -2.40
CA VAL A 9 -9.53 3.19 -2.20
C VAL A 9 -8.11 3.21 -2.79
N SER A 10 -7.91 3.83 -3.95
CA SER A 10 -6.58 4.11 -4.50
C SER A 10 -5.80 5.07 -3.60
N LEU A 11 -6.45 6.11 -3.10
CA LEU A 11 -5.89 7.06 -2.14
C LEU A 11 -5.60 6.41 -0.78
N PHE A 12 -6.33 5.35 -0.41
CA PHE A 12 -6.15 4.63 0.84
C PHE A 12 -4.86 3.80 0.88
N MET A 13 -4.53 3.13 -0.19
CA MET A 13 -3.21 2.48 -0.35
C MET A 13 -2.07 3.53 -0.33
N PHE A 14 -2.36 4.78 -0.76
CA PHE A 14 -1.44 5.91 -0.77
C PHE A 14 -1.43 6.74 0.53
N LEU A 15 -2.56 6.93 1.22
CA LEU A 15 -2.62 7.74 2.45
C LEU A 15 -1.80 7.14 3.60
N THR A 16 -1.67 5.83 3.66
CA THR A 16 -0.79 5.17 4.61
C THR A 16 0.70 5.32 4.24
N LEU A 17 1.01 5.46 2.94
CA LEU A 17 2.37 5.72 2.46
C LEU A 17 2.77 7.21 2.59
N THR A 18 1.82 8.16 2.46
CA THR A 18 2.10 9.60 2.60
C THR A 18 2.21 10.06 4.05
N SER A 19 1.62 9.35 5.00
CA SER A 19 1.79 9.63 6.44
C SER A 19 3.25 9.51 6.89
N CYS A 20 4.05 8.68 6.24
CA CYS A 20 5.49 8.58 6.48
C CYS A 20 6.30 9.77 5.92
N ASN A 21 5.72 10.59 5.03
CA ASN A 21 6.48 11.59 4.27
C ASN A 21 6.31 13.04 4.75
N ALA A 22 5.39 13.32 5.68
CA ALA A 22 5.04 14.70 6.07
C ALA A 22 6.05 15.36 7.03
N GLN A 23 7.02 14.62 7.59
CA GLN A 23 8.09 15.19 8.41
C GLN A 23 9.41 14.49 8.11
N GLY A 24 10.32 15.17 7.49
CA GLY A 24 11.59 14.72 6.87
C GLY A 24 12.58 13.90 7.72
N ASN A 25 12.15 13.07 8.65
CA ASN A 25 12.99 12.20 9.48
C ASN A 25 12.37 10.87 9.94
N LYS A 26 11.20 10.47 9.43
CA LYS A 26 10.65 9.14 9.80
C LYS A 26 11.29 8.03 8.95
N LYS A 27 11.77 6.97 9.61
CA LYS A 27 12.14 5.70 9.00
C LYS A 27 10.96 5.17 8.20
N LEU A 28 11.17 4.73 6.96
CA LEU A 28 10.25 3.85 6.25
C LEU A 28 10.01 2.58 7.09
N CYS A 29 8.89 1.90 6.86
CA CYS A 29 8.43 0.73 7.62
C CYS A 29 9.47 -0.39 7.83
N CYS A 30 10.57 -0.40 7.10
CA CYS A 30 11.71 -1.31 7.26
C CYS A 30 12.93 -0.66 7.95
N GLY A 31 12.79 0.52 8.54
CA GLY A 31 13.91 1.25 9.16
C GLY A 31 14.88 1.89 8.16
N HIS A 32 14.65 1.73 6.86
CA HIS A 32 15.46 2.31 5.79
C HIS A 32 15.25 3.82 5.69
N LYS A 33 16.35 4.56 5.56
CA LYS A 33 16.33 6.01 5.34
C LYS A 33 16.89 6.31 3.95
N PRO A 34 16.01 6.61 2.97
CA PRO A 34 16.45 6.85 1.61
C PRO A 34 17.28 8.14 1.49
N ASP A 35 18.16 8.16 0.50
CA ASP A 35 18.90 9.37 0.11
C ASP A 35 17.91 10.47 -0.35
N PRO A 36 18.08 11.74 0.05
CA PRO A 36 17.25 12.85 -0.42
C PRO A 36 17.14 12.95 -1.95
N ALA A 37 18.18 12.58 -2.69
CA ALA A 37 18.14 12.56 -4.14
C ALA A 37 17.23 11.47 -4.71
N VAL A 38 17.05 10.36 -4.00
CA VAL A 38 16.11 9.30 -4.37
C VAL A 38 14.66 9.75 -4.13
N ILE A 39 14.43 10.42 -3.00
CA ILE A 39 13.13 11.02 -2.68
C ILE A 39 12.74 12.07 -3.74
N GLU A 40 13.68 12.89 -4.17
CA GLU A 40 13.44 13.90 -5.20
C GLU A 40 13.07 13.25 -6.56
N LEU A 41 13.80 12.21 -7.00
CA LEU A 41 13.46 11.46 -8.22
C LEU A 41 12.05 10.89 -8.15
N HIS A 42 11.70 10.27 -7.03
CA HIS A 42 10.37 9.74 -6.79
C HIS A 42 9.29 10.83 -6.84
N ASN A 43 9.50 11.98 -6.17
CA ASN A 43 8.55 13.09 -6.18
C ASN A 43 8.36 13.67 -7.59
N GLN A 44 9.42 13.78 -8.37
CA GLN A 44 9.35 14.20 -9.77
C GLN A 44 8.56 13.19 -10.62
N ALA A 45 8.72 11.88 -10.37
CA ALA A 45 7.95 10.85 -11.05
C ALA A 45 6.45 10.96 -10.73
N VAL A 46 6.10 11.12 -9.45
CA VAL A 46 4.71 11.30 -8.99
C VAL A 46 4.11 12.55 -9.64
N ASN A 47 4.81 13.67 -9.62
CA ASN A 47 4.34 14.91 -10.24
C ASN A 47 4.13 14.77 -11.76
N ALA A 48 5.07 14.11 -12.47
CA ALA A 48 4.94 13.87 -13.91
C ALA A 48 3.71 13.01 -14.23
N TYR A 49 3.45 11.98 -13.45
CA TYR A 49 2.30 11.10 -13.63
C TYR A 49 0.98 11.80 -13.26
N THR A 50 0.91 12.43 -12.10
CA THR A 50 -0.34 13.01 -11.57
C THR A 50 -0.86 14.17 -12.43
N ASN A 51 0.04 15.04 -12.90
CA ASN A 51 -0.34 16.22 -13.67
C ASN A 51 -0.74 15.89 -15.11
N HIS A 52 -0.22 14.80 -15.68
CA HIS A 52 -0.40 14.47 -17.11
C HIS A 52 -0.48 12.95 -17.34
N SER A 53 -1.28 12.23 -16.55
CA SER A 53 -1.42 10.76 -16.64
C SER A 53 -1.93 10.25 -17.99
N ASN A 54 -2.58 11.12 -18.77
CA ASN A 54 -3.05 10.81 -20.13
C ASN A 54 -1.98 11.09 -21.23
N SER A 55 -0.82 11.66 -20.87
CA SER A 55 0.27 11.92 -21.80
C SER A 55 1.25 10.73 -21.79
N PRO A 56 1.44 10.02 -22.92
CA PRO A 56 2.41 8.92 -23.01
C PRO A 56 3.83 9.35 -22.60
N ASP A 57 4.23 10.57 -22.96
CA ASP A 57 5.56 11.10 -22.63
C ASP A 57 5.71 11.34 -21.12
N SER A 58 4.68 11.82 -20.45
CA SER A 58 4.69 12.05 -19.01
C SER A 58 4.72 10.72 -18.24
N VAL A 59 3.96 9.73 -18.70
CA VAL A 59 4.00 8.37 -18.15
C VAL A 59 5.38 7.76 -18.33
N LYS A 60 5.96 7.84 -19.53
CA LYS A 60 7.32 7.36 -19.81
C LYS A 60 8.36 8.06 -18.93
N LYS A 61 8.26 9.38 -18.78
CA LYS A 61 9.14 10.16 -17.89
C LYS A 61 9.02 9.68 -16.44
N ALA A 62 7.80 9.49 -15.93
CA ALA A 62 7.57 9.00 -14.58
C ALA A 62 8.19 7.62 -14.36
N MET A 63 8.01 6.68 -15.30
CA MET A 63 8.60 5.35 -15.25
C MET A 63 10.13 5.41 -15.22
N THR A 64 10.75 6.22 -16.09
CA THR A 64 12.21 6.40 -16.10
C THR A 64 12.74 6.96 -14.78
N LEU A 65 12.05 7.92 -14.17
CA LEU A 65 12.45 8.49 -12.88
C LEU A 65 12.33 7.47 -11.73
N LEU A 66 11.31 6.61 -11.76
CA LEU A 66 11.18 5.53 -10.79
C LEU A 66 12.27 4.46 -10.97
N ASP A 67 12.64 4.14 -12.22
CA ASP A 67 13.76 3.25 -12.50
C ASP A 67 15.09 3.80 -11.97
N CYS A 68 15.35 5.09 -12.17
CA CYS A 68 16.52 5.76 -11.60
C CYS A 68 16.51 5.76 -10.07
N ALA A 69 15.32 5.93 -9.43
CA ALA A 69 15.21 5.86 -7.98
C ALA A 69 15.52 4.45 -7.45
N ILE A 70 14.99 3.42 -8.11
CA ILE A 70 15.23 2.00 -7.79
C ILE A 70 16.71 1.62 -7.98
N GLU A 71 17.33 2.09 -9.05
CA GLU A 71 18.77 1.83 -9.32
C GLU A 71 19.66 2.45 -8.24
N LYS A 72 19.33 3.69 -7.82
CA LYS A 72 20.10 4.39 -6.78
C LYS A 72 19.86 3.81 -5.38
N ASP A 73 18.66 3.37 -5.10
CA ASP A 73 18.27 2.81 -3.80
C ASP A 73 17.29 1.64 -3.99
N PRO A 74 17.85 0.41 -4.13
CA PRO A 74 17.02 -0.79 -4.31
C PRO A 74 16.15 -1.17 -3.11
N ASP A 75 16.30 -0.50 -1.98
CA ASP A 75 15.47 -0.72 -0.78
C ASP A 75 14.43 0.40 -0.55
N TYR A 76 14.30 1.32 -1.51
CA TYR A 76 13.29 2.38 -1.48
C TYR A 76 11.93 1.87 -1.99
N GLN A 77 11.13 1.32 -1.08
CA GLN A 77 9.84 0.66 -1.32
C GLN A 77 8.86 1.49 -2.17
N LEU A 78 8.76 2.82 -1.91
CA LEU A 78 7.79 3.68 -2.59
C LEU A 78 8.01 3.76 -4.11
N ALA A 79 9.24 3.65 -4.59
CA ALA A 79 9.50 3.65 -6.03
C ALA A 79 8.91 2.40 -6.70
N TYR A 80 9.04 1.23 -6.07
CA TYR A 80 8.42 0.00 -6.57
C TYR A 80 6.89 0.04 -6.51
N ALA A 81 6.33 0.56 -5.41
CA ALA A 81 4.89 0.69 -5.24
C ALA A 81 4.27 1.57 -6.33
N HIS A 82 4.82 2.77 -6.58
CA HIS A 82 4.32 3.65 -7.62
C HIS A 82 4.55 3.12 -9.02
N LYS A 83 5.72 2.49 -9.28
CA LYS A 83 5.97 1.85 -10.57
C LYS A 83 4.94 0.76 -10.86
N ALA A 84 4.67 -0.10 -9.89
CA ALA A 84 3.66 -1.15 -10.01
C ALA A 84 2.25 -0.59 -10.22
N GLU A 85 1.89 0.49 -9.49
CA GLU A 85 0.60 1.18 -9.66
C GLU A 85 0.45 1.77 -11.07
N TYR A 86 1.50 2.39 -11.62
CA TYR A 86 1.45 2.97 -12.96
C TYR A 86 1.36 1.89 -14.04
N LEU A 87 2.07 0.77 -13.89
CA LEU A 87 1.95 -0.39 -14.77
C LEU A 87 0.54 -0.98 -14.74
N LYS A 88 -0.04 -1.17 -13.54
CA LYS A 88 -1.43 -1.62 -13.37
C LYS A 88 -2.40 -0.69 -14.10
N ASN A 89 -2.23 0.62 -13.97
CA ASN A 89 -3.10 1.61 -14.63
C ASN A 89 -2.96 1.60 -16.16
N GLN A 90 -1.85 1.11 -16.69
CA GLN A 90 -1.64 0.84 -18.12
C GLN A 90 -2.19 -0.52 -18.56
N GLY A 91 -2.72 -1.32 -17.65
CA GLY A 91 -3.24 -2.67 -17.90
C GLY A 91 -2.17 -3.78 -17.83
N ASP A 92 -0.93 -3.46 -17.50
CA ASP A 92 0.15 -4.44 -17.40
C ASP A 92 0.33 -4.95 -15.95
N ILE A 93 -0.65 -5.74 -15.51
CA ILE A 93 -0.65 -6.32 -14.16
C ILE A 93 0.52 -7.30 -13.98
N THR A 94 0.97 -7.95 -15.05
CA THR A 94 2.09 -8.89 -14.99
C THR A 94 3.38 -8.17 -14.63
N GLN A 95 3.74 -7.11 -15.32
CA GLN A 95 4.91 -6.31 -14.98
C GLN A 95 4.77 -5.59 -13.63
N ALA A 96 3.54 -5.17 -13.26
CA ALA A 96 3.28 -4.61 -11.94
C ALA A 96 3.61 -5.61 -10.83
N LEU A 97 3.16 -6.87 -10.96
CA LEU A 97 3.47 -7.94 -10.01
C LEU A 97 4.98 -8.27 -9.98
N GLU A 98 5.62 -8.37 -11.14
CA GLU A 98 7.08 -8.58 -11.23
C GLU A 98 7.87 -7.48 -10.53
N THR A 99 7.42 -6.23 -10.64
CA THR A 99 8.01 -5.08 -9.94
C THR A 99 7.95 -5.25 -8.43
N LEU A 100 6.79 -5.60 -7.86
CA LEU A 100 6.63 -5.84 -6.43
C LEU A 100 7.44 -7.07 -5.97
N ASN A 101 7.43 -8.15 -6.75
CA ASN A 101 8.21 -9.35 -6.43
C ASN A 101 9.72 -9.09 -6.48
N THR A 102 10.20 -8.16 -7.30
CA THR A 102 11.61 -7.76 -7.31
C THR A 102 12.01 -7.11 -5.99
N TYR A 103 11.16 -6.26 -5.44
CA TYR A 103 11.38 -5.69 -4.11
C TYR A 103 11.32 -6.76 -3.01
N LEU A 104 10.32 -7.66 -3.06
CA LEU A 104 10.13 -8.72 -2.06
C LEU A 104 11.26 -9.76 -2.03
N LYS A 105 12.04 -9.93 -3.10
CA LYS A 105 13.25 -10.77 -3.07
C LYS A 105 14.30 -10.23 -2.08
N ARG A 106 14.35 -8.91 -1.90
CA ARG A 106 15.28 -8.25 -0.96
C ARG A 106 14.62 -8.04 0.42
N ASN A 107 13.32 -7.75 0.43
CA ASN A 107 12.54 -7.40 1.62
C ASN A 107 11.32 -8.33 1.78
N PRO A 108 11.53 -9.64 2.07
CA PRO A 108 10.48 -10.67 1.97
C PRO A 108 9.37 -10.55 3.01
N THR A 109 9.53 -9.71 4.01
CA THR A 109 8.59 -9.50 5.12
C THR A 109 7.92 -8.13 5.10
N GLU A 110 8.14 -7.33 4.04
CA GLU A 110 7.55 -6.00 3.95
C GLU A 110 6.03 -6.09 3.66
N PRO A 111 5.15 -5.71 4.63
CA PRO A 111 3.75 -6.10 4.58
C PRO A 111 2.93 -5.34 3.54
N TYR A 112 3.26 -4.08 3.25
CA TYR A 112 2.53 -3.29 2.24
C TYR A 112 2.74 -3.84 0.83
N THR A 113 3.96 -4.25 0.51
CA THR A 113 4.28 -4.86 -0.78
C THR A 113 3.71 -6.27 -0.90
N LEU A 114 3.72 -7.05 0.20
CA LEU A 114 3.04 -8.35 0.25
C LEU A 114 1.54 -8.18 -0.03
N LEU A 115 0.88 -7.23 0.61
CA LEU A 115 -0.54 -6.95 0.40
C LEU A 115 -0.83 -6.58 -1.06
N GLY A 116 -0.04 -5.67 -1.64
CA GLY A 116 -0.17 -5.26 -3.04
C GLY A 116 0.05 -6.41 -4.03
N ALA A 117 1.07 -7.23 -3.81
CA ALA A 117 1.33 -8.41 -4.63
C ALA A 117 0.18 -9.44 -4.54
N GLY A 118 -0.38 -9.65 -3.35
CA GLY A 118 -1.57 -10.50 -3.16
C GLY A 118 -2.76 -10.01 -3.99
N ILE A 119 -3.04 -8.71 -4.01
CA ILE A 119 -4.10 -8.12 -4.84
C ILE A 119 -3.84 -8.36 -6.32
N PHE A 120 -2.60 -8.24 -6.79
CA PHE A 120 -2.27 -8.48 -8.20
C PHE A 120 -2.37 -9.97 -8.56
N TYR A 121 -1.93 -10.89 -7.69
CA TYR A 121 -2.16 -12.33 -7.89
C TYR A 121 -3.65 -12.63 -8.03
N GLU A 122 -4.49 -12.04 -7.21
CA GLU A 122 -5.93 -12.29 -7.28
C GLU A 122 -6.57 -11.70 -8.53
N LYS A 123 -6.15 -10.49 -8.97
CA LYS A 123 -6.56 -9.90 -10.25
C LYS A 123 -6.21 -10.79 -11.44
N MET A 124 -5.13 -11.55 -11.36
CA MET A 124 -4.71 -12.53 -12.37
C MET A 124 -5.42 -13.89 -12.23
N GLY A 125 -6.34 -14.04 -11.26
CA GLY A 125 -7.07 -15.29 -11.00
C GLY A 125 -6.31 -16.30 -10.12
N ASN A 126 -5.14 -15.96 -9.64
CA ASN A 126 -4.28 -16.82 -8.81
C ASN A 126 -4.65 -16.68 -7.32
N LYS A 127 -5.88 -17.11 -6.98
CA LYS A 127 -6.45 -16.92 -5.63
C LYS A 127 -5.63 -17.62 -4.53
N LYS A 128 -5.04 -18.78 -4.82
CA LYS A 128 -4.24 -19.53 -3.85
C LYS A 128 -2.99 -18.75 -3.43
N GLU A 129 -2.27 -18.24 -4.40
CA GLU A 129 -1.09 -17.40 -4.19
C GLU A 129 -1.47 -16.10 -3.47
N ALA A 130 -2.58 -15.46 -3.89
CA ALA A 130 -3.08 -14.27 -3.23
C ALA A 130 -3.33 -14.49 -1.73
N MET A 131 -3.95 -15.60 -1.35
CA MET A 131 -4.21 -15.95 0.05
C MET A 131 -2.94 -16.13 0.87
N ASP A 132 -1.88 -16.75 0.31
CA ASP A 132 -0.57 -16.84 0.97
C ASP A 132 0.02 -15.46 1.23
N TYR A 133 -0.03 -14.58 0.23
CA TYR A 133 0.47 -13.23 0.35
C TYR A 133 -0.31 -12.38 1.36
N TYR A 134 -1.65 -12.50 1.41
CA TYR A 134 -2.47 -11.81 2.41
C TYR A 134 -2.17 -12.29 3.83
N LYS A 135 -1.99 -13.60 4.03
CA LYS A 135 -1.63 -14.16 5.33
C LYS A 135 -0.28 -13.63 5.80
N ARG A 136 0.73 -13.66 4.92
CA ARG A 136 2.06 -13.11 5.23
C ARG A 136 2.00 -11.61 5.51
N ALA A 137 1.18 -10.86 4.78
CA ALA A 137 0.97 -9.44 5.05
C ALA A 137 0.35 -9.23 6.44
N GLU A 138 -0.71 -9.97 6.79
CA GLU A 138 -1.37 -9.90 8.12
C GLU A 138 -0.38 -10.16 9.25
N GLU A 139 0.40 -11.24 9.16
CA GLU A 139 1.39 -11.61 10.17
C GLU A 139 2.48 -10.54 10.35
N ASN A 140 2.95 -9.95 9.25
CA ASN A 140 3.98 -8.91 9.28
C ASN A 140 3.44 -7.53 9.68
N PHE A 141 2.20 -7.18 9.34
CA PHE A 141 1.55 -5.98 9.89
C PHE A 141 1.37 -6.06 11.40
N LYS A 142 0.96 -7.23 11.92
CA LYS A 142 0.85 -7.46 13.37
C LYS A 142 2.19 -7.22 14.05
N ARG A 143 3.27 -7.83 13.53
CA ARG A 143 4.61 -7.65 14.07
C ARG A 143 5.06 -6.20 14.03
N LEU A 144 4.85 -5.53 12.89
CA LEU A 144 5.25 -4.14 12.71
C LEU A 144 4.50 -3.22 13.68
N TYR A 145 3.22 -3.47 13.92
CA TYR A 145 2.47 -2.73 14.93
C TYR A 145 2.98 -2.99 16.36
N GLU A 146 3.35 -4.22 16.68
CA GLU A 146 3.95 -4.55 18.00
C GLU A 146 5.28 -3.82 18.24
N GLU A 147 6.05 -3.56 17.17
CA GLU A 147 7.33 -2.85 17.22
C GLU A 147 7.17 -1.31 17.24
N GLU A 148 6.27 -0.76 16.43
CA GLU A 148 6.19 0.69 16.16
C GLU A 148 4.95 1.35 16.82
N HIS A 149 3.93 0.58 17.18
CA HIS A 149 2.65 1.03 17.76
C HIS A 149 1.90 2.06 16.89
N GLU A 150 2.11 2.04 15.56
CA GLU A 150 1.43 2.96 14.65
C GLU A 150 0.10 2.35 14.15
N SER A 151 -1.02 3.04 14.36
CA SER A 151 -2.37 2.59 13.99
C SER A 151 -2.56 2.22 12.51
N PRO A 152 -1.87 2.84 11.52
CA PRO A 152 -1.95 2.40 10.14
C PRO A 152 -1.57 0.93 9.91
N HIS A 153 -0.66 0.36 10.70
CA HIS A 153 -0.25 -1.04 10.57
C HIS A 153 -1.40 -1.98 10.93
N GLU A 154 -2.08 -1.72 12.05
CA GLU A 154 -3.26 -2.51 12.45
C GLU A 154 -4.42 -2.36 11.47
N ILE A 155 -4.67 -1.15 10.96
CA ILE A 155 -5.73 -0.94 9.96
C ILE A 155 -5.47 -1.75 8.68
N ASN A 156 -4.22 -1.77 8.20
CA ASN A 156 -3.86 -2.58 7.04
C ASN A 156 -3.87 -4.09 7.36
N ARG A 157 -3.61 -4.47 8.60
CA ARG A 157 -3.81 -5.85 9.07
C ARG A 157 -5.28 -6.27 8.95
N TYR A 158 -6.23 -5.44 9.41
CA TYR A 158 -7.66 -5.72 9.24
C TYR A 158 -8.04 -5.82 7.77
N PHE A 159 -7.47 -4.97 6.92
CA PHE A 159 -7.70 -5.04 5.49
C PHE A 159 -7.19 -6.37 4.89
N ALA A 160 -6.01 -6.84 5.26
CA ALA A 160 -5.52 -8.15 4.85
C ALA A 160 -6.46 -9.29 5.29
N ILE A 161 -7.01 -9.23 6.52
CA ILE A 161 -7.99 -10.20 7.04
C ILE A 161 -9.29 -10.17 6.21
N ILE A 162 -9.77 -9.00 5.82
CA ILE A 162 -10.96 -8.85 4.96
C ILE A 162 -10.71 -9.46 3.58
N LEU A 163 -9.52 -9.27 3.01
CA LEU A 163 -9.13 -9.87 1.73
C LEU A 163 -9.04 -11.41 1.82
N MET A 164 -8.76 -11.95 2.99
CA MET A 164 -8.85 -13.40 3.26
C MET A 164 -10.29 -13.92 3.47
N GLU A 165 -11.32 -13.10 3.16
CA GLU A 165 -12.74 -13.44 3.34
C GLU A 165 -13.18 -13.61 4.80
N GLU A 166 -12.49 -12.95 5.74
CA GLU A 166 -12.78 -12.98 7.18
C GLU A 166 -13.26 -11.62 7.74
N PRO A 167 -14.27 -10.93 7.14
CA PRO A 167 -14.66 -9.58 7.58
C PRO A 167 -15.22 -9.54 8.99
N LYS A 168 -15.88 -10.62 9.45
CA LYS A 168 -16.37 -10.72 10.84
C LYS A 168 -15.23 -10.76 11.85
N LYS A 169 -14.13 -11.45 11.51
CA LYS A 169 -12.93 -11.52 12.35
C LYS A 169 -12.24 -10.14 12.38
N ALA A 170 -12.09 -9.48 11.25
CA ALA A 170 -11.52 -8.13 11.18
C ALA A 170 -12.33 -7.15 12.04
N LYS A 171 -13.67 -7.18 11.94
CA LYS A 171 -14.56 -6.35 12.76
C LYS A 171 -14.39 -6.61 14.25
N ALA A 172 -14.43 -7.88 14.68
CA ALA A 172 -14.30 -8.25 16.08
C ALA A 172 -12.94 -7.83 16.67
N LEU A 173 -11.85 -7.99 15.92
CA LEU A 173 -10.52 -7.54 16.34
C LEU A 173 -10.48 -6.02 16.47
N TYR A 174 -11.01 -5.29 15.51
CA TYR A 174 -11.05 -3.83 15.58
C TYR A 174 -11.86 -3.33 16.78
N GLU A 175 -13.05 -3.87 17.00
CA GLU A 175 -13.91 -3.50 18.14
C GLU A 175 -13.23 -3.74 19.49
N ALA A 176 -12.42 -4.82 19.61
CA ALA A 176 -11.66 -5.13 20.82
C ALA A 176 -10.46 -4.19 21.06
N GLU A 177 -9.87 -3.64 20.01
CA GLU A 177 -8.61 -2.89 20.08
C GLU A 177 -8.76 -1.39 19.80
N ARG A 178 -9.93 -0.97 19.40
CA ARG A 178 -10.28 0.35 18.88
C ARG A 178 -9.77 1.52 19.73
N ASP A 179 -9.93 1.45 21.06
CA ASP A 179 -9.52 2.51 21.95
C ASP A 179 -7.98 2.57 22.12
N ARG A 180 -7.31 1.42 21.96
CA ARG A 180 -5.85 1.31 22.00
C ARG A 180 -5.19 1.93 20.76
N LEU A 181 -5.90 1.92 19.63
CA LEU A 181 -5.40 2.39 18.33
C LEU A 181 -5.46 3.91 18.16
N ALA A 182 -6.00 4.61 19.12
CA ALA A 182 -6.22 6.06 19.02
C ALA A 182 -5.54 6.82 20.15
N SER A 183 -4.77 7.83 19.82
CA SER A 183 -4.15 8.74 20.79
C SER A 183 -5.14 9.76 21.38
N ASN A 184 -6.26 9.99 20.71
CA ASN A 184 -7.31 10.92 21.10
C ASN A 184 -8.62 10.58 20.36
N GLU A 185 -9.72 11.27 20.75
CA GLU A 185 -11.05 11.03 20.18
C GLU A 185 -11.13 11.32 18.66
N GLN A 186 -10.43 12.34 18.19
CA GLN A 186 -10.40 12.66 16.76
C GLN A 186 -9.75 11.54 15.96
N GLN A 187 -8.65 10.98 16.43
CA GLN A 187 -8.00 9.84 15.80
C GLN A 187 -8.90 8.60 15.84
N ARG A 188 -9.61 8.37 16.94
CA ARG A 188 -10.56 7.27 17.06
C ARG A 188 -11.68 7.37 16.02
N LEU A 189 -12.29 8.56 15.87
CA LEU A 189 -13.33 8.80 14.87
C LEU A 189 -12.82 8.59 13.44
N LEU A 190 -11.61 9.00 13.13
CA LEU A 190 -10.98 8.74 11.83
C LEU A 190 -10.76 7.25 11.59
N ASN A 191 -10.24 6.53 12.57
CA ASN A 191 -10.02 5.09 12.47
C ASN A 191 -11.36 4.34 12.32
N ASP A 192 -12.39 4.74 13.09
CA ASP A 192 -13.75 4.18 12.96
C ASP A 192 -14.30 4.35 11.56
N ALA A 193 -14.30 5.58 11.04
CA ALA A 193 -14.80 5.88 9.70
C ALA A 193 -14.06 5.06 8.63
N LEU A 194 -12.76 4.91 8.78
CA LEU A 194 -11.90 4.22 7.88
C LEU A 194 -12.17 2.71 7.86
N VAL A 195 -12.14 2.07 9.04
CA VAL A 195 -12.36 0.63 9.16
C VAL A 195 -13.79 0.26 8.77
N MET A 196 -14.79 1.07 9.16
CA MET A 196 -16.16 0.84 8.74
C MET A 196 -16.33 0.97 7.23
N SER A 197 -15.70 1.96 6.60
CA SER A 197 -15.70 2.09 5.13
C SER A 197 -15.12 0.84 4.44
N ILE A 198 -14.04 0.28 4.98
CA ILE A 198 -13.44 -0.95 4.43
C ILE A 198 -14.38 -2.14 4.63
N LEU A 199 -14.97 -2.29 5.82
CA LEU A 199 -15.89 -3.39 6.16
C LEU A 199 -17.19 -3.36 5.34
N GLU A 200 -17.70 -2.17 5.02
CA GLU A 200 -18.92 -1.96 4.22
C GLU A 200 -18.68 -2.09 2.71
N THR A 201 -17.42 -2.00 2.28
CA THR A 201 -17.06 -2.12 0.88
C THR A 201 -17.06 -3.59 0.46
N PRO A 202 -17.83 -3.99 -0.57
CA PRO A 202 -17.75 -5.32 -1.11
C PRO A 202 -16.32 -5.67 -1.53
N ARG A 203 -15.83 -6.84 -1.09
CA ARG A 203 -14.46 -7.30 -1.30
C ARG A 203 -14.03 -7.22 -2.76
N GLU A 204 -14.95 -7.54 -3.68
CA GLU A 204 -14.70 -7.53 -5.13
C GLU A 204 -14.35 -6.13 -5.66
N GLN A 205 -14.66 -5.08 -4.93
CA GLN A 205 -14.28 -3.72 -5.31
C GLN A 205 -12.80 -3.42 -5.05
N PHE A 206 -12.17 -4.12 -4.12
CA PHE A 206 -10.73 -4.00 -3.85
C PHE A 206 -9.87 -4.73 -4.90
N ILE A 207 -10.49 -5.71 -5.58
CA ILE A 207 -9.79 -6.61 -6.51
C ILE A 207 -10.09 -6.25 -7.98
N LYS A 208 -11.07 -5.38 -8.26
CA LYS A 208 -11.33 -4.84 -9.60
C LYS A 208 -10.26 -3.81 -10.01
#